data_163e956bf5cb4ae0173ad14317f6e2a7
#
_entry.id   163e956bf5cb4ae0173ad14317f6e2a7
#
_cell.length_a   1.000
_cell.length_b   1.000
_cell.length_c   1.000
_cell.angle_alpha   90.00
_cell.angle_beta   90.00
_cell.angle_gamma   90.00
#
_symmetry.space_group_name_H-M   'P 1'
#
loop_
_entity.id
_entity.type
_entity.pdbx_description
1 polymer ?
#
loop_
_entity_poly.entity_id
_entity_poly.type
_entity_poly.pdbx_seq_one_letter_code
_entity_poly.pdbx_strand_id
1 'polypeptide(L)'
;MTTKLAFRRGALALALTALSAGTALAQTAAPAATPPAPEHTLTANIGLFSEYIFRGISQTGGKPAVQGGFDYAHSSGFYAGTWASNISWLEDFGAYNRSSLEWDFYGGYKNAFPGQEDWNYDVGLLYYYYPGHKNPNVSSANTLELYGAVGWKWVSLKASYTLSDNYFGTRPTGEKSQGTWYWDLTATYPVPDTAWALIGHVGGLRLRNNGSGDFDADYTDWKLGASYTIPDGTVFKGLEVGAYYTDNNAKEPFYTDLTGYDTSKARGVVYVKKTF
;
A
#
# COMPACT_ATOMS: atom_id res chain seq x y z
N MET A 1 -49.99 -13.28 9.88
CA MET A 1 -49.27 -12.91 8.65
C MET A 1 -47.91 -12.42 9.05
N THR A 2 -46.90 -13.29 9.00
CA THR A 2 -45.53 -13.01 9.40
C THR A 2 -44.68 -12.98 8.14
N THR A 3 -44.31 -11.79 7.73
CA THR A 3 -43.44 -11.55 6.54
C THR A 3 -41.98 -11.81 6.94
N LYS A 4 -41.40 -12.89 6.44
CA LYS A 4 -39.97 -13.19 6.57
C LYS A 4 -39.21 -12.30 5.60
N LEU A 5 -38.40 -11.37 6.12
CA LEU A 5 -37.37 -10.68 5.33
C LEU A 5 -36.26 -11.67 4.99
N ALA A 6 -36.12 -11.95 3.70
CA ALA A 6 -34.99 -12.70 3.18
C ALA A 6 -33.78 -11.75 2.99
N PHE A 7 -32.77 -11.90 3.82
CA PHE A 7 -31.46 -11.27 3.60
C PHE A 7 -30.79 -11.91 2.37
N ARG A 8 -30.67 -11.17 1.28
CA ARG A 8 -29.88 -11.55 0.12
C ARG A 8 -28.40 -11.23 0.38
N ARG A 9 -27.57 -12.25 0.40
CA ARG A 9 -26.12 -12.17 0.49
C ARG A 9 -25.56 -11.77 -0.88
N GLY A 10 -25.01 -10.55 -0.98
CA GLY A 10 -24.20 -10.13 -2.13
C GLY A 10 -22.73 -10.48 -1.86
N ALA A 11 -22.09 -11.21 -2.76
CA ALA A 11 -20.68 -11.49 -2.68
C ALA A 11 -19.88 -10.20 -2.94
N LEU A 12 -19.13 -9.74 -1.92
CA LEU A 12 -18.22 -8.60 -2.02
C LEU A 12 -16.83 -9.17 -2.32
N ALA A 13 -16.38 -9.05 -3.57
CA ALA A 13 -15.00 -9.36 -3.92
C ALA A 13 -14.09 -8.19 -3.47
N LEU A 14 -13.41 -8.34 -2.33
CA LEU A 14 -12.39 -7.39 -1.90
C LEU A 14 -11.09 -7.69 -2.64
N ALA A 15 -10.64 -6.75 -3.45
CA ALA A 15 -9.29 -6.76 -3.99
C ALA A 15 -8.34 -6.14 -2.95
N LEU A 16 -7.50 -6.96 -2.32
CA LEU A 16 -6.38 -6.50 -1.51
C LEU A 16 -5.22 -6.13 -2.44
N THR A 17 -5.06 -4.86 -2.72
CA THR A 17 -3.85 -4.35 -3.36
C THR A 17 -2.85 -3.95 -2.28
N ALA A 18 -1.62 -4.37 -2.44
CA ALA A 18 -0.52 -4.20 -1.49
C ALA A 18 0.03 -2.77 -1.39
N LEU A 19 -0.44 -1.90 -2.20
CA LEU A 19 -0.20 -0.45 -2.18
C LEU A 19 -1.55 0.18 -1.92
N SER A 20 -1.67 1.23 -1.15
CA SER A 20 -2.88 1.93 -0.72
C SER A 20 -3.86 2.27 -1.87
N ALA A 21 -4.15 1.30 -2.73
CA ALA A 21 -5.09 1.40 -3.82
C ALA A 21 -6.50 1.12 -3.28
N GLY A 22 -7.36 2.11 -3.37
CA GLY A 22 -8.73 2.02 -2.91
C GLY A 22 -9.54 0.99 -3.66
N THR A 23 -10.36 0.29 -2.92
CA THR A 23 -11.34 -0.66 -3.44
C THR A 23 -12.43 0.07 -4.21
N ALA A 24 -12.59 -0.24 -5.49
CA ALA A 24 -13.79 0.13 -6.22
C ALA A 24 -14.96 -0.77 -5.77
N LEU A 25 -15.94 -0.20 -5.07
CA LEU A 25 -17.17 -0.90 -4.71
C LEU A 25 -18.14 -0.84 -5.91
N ALA A 26 -18.45 -1.99 -6.47
CA ALA A 26 -19.52 -2.12 -7.45
C ALA A 26 -20.89 -2.10 -6.75
N GLN A 27 -21.74 -1.19 -7.14
CA GLN A 27 -23.11 -1.03 -6.63
C GLN A 27 -24.05 -2.03 -7.30
N THR A 28 -24.90 -2.70 -6.52
CA THR A 28 -25.80 -3.77 -6.96
C THR A 28 -27.03 -3.22 -7.67
N ALA A 29 -27.27 -3.68 -8.89
CA ALA A 29 -28.59 -3.68 -9.55
C ALA A 29 -29.23 -5.08 -9.46
N ALA A 30 -30.58 -5.16 -9.46
CA ALA A 30 -31.37 -6.37 -9.29
C ALA A 30 -31.13 -7.46 -10.36
N PRO A 31 -31.53 -8.74 -10.14
CA PRO A 31 -30.88 -9.92 -10.68
C PRO A 31 -31.27 -10.19 -12.12
N ALA A 32 -30.48 -9.72 -13.05
CA ALA A 32 -30.17 -10.47 -14.26
C ALA A 32 -29.06 -11.47 -13.90
N ALA A 33 -29.03 -12.67 -14.48
CA ALA A 33 -27.94 -13.62 -14.27
C ALA A 33 -26.62 -12.89 -14.49
N THR A 34 -25.82 -12.78 -13.42
CA THR A 34 -24.53 -12.07 -13.45
C THR A 34 -23.68 -12.76 -14.52
N PRO A 35 -23.21 -12.07 -15.55
CA PRO A 35 -22.28 -12.67 -16.50
C PRO A 35 -21.09 -13.26 -15.73
N PRO A 36 -20.51 -14.38 -16.14
CA PRO A 36 -19.30 -14.89 -15.51
C PRO A 36 -18.25 -13.79 -15.50
N ALA A 37 -17.51 -13.68 -14.39
CA ALA A 37 -16.43 -12.70 -14.28
C ALA A 37 -15.47 -12.86 -15.47
N PRO A 38 -14.99 -11.77 -16.09
CA PRO A 38 -14.10 -11.86 -17.22
C PRO A 38 -12.84 -12.66 -16.84
N GLU A 39 -12.38 -13.50 -17.74
CA GLU A 39 -11.18 -14.34 -17.53
C GLU A 39 -9.94 -13.47 -17.27
N HIS A 40 -9.89 -12.30 -17.92
CA HIS A 40 -8.81 -11.31 -17.82
C HIS A 40 -9.38 -9.97 -17.41
N THR A 41 -8.80 -9.36 -16.40
CA THR A 41 -9.13 -8.00 -15.95
C THR A 41 -7.87 -7.14 -15.98
N LEU A 42 -7.97 -5.97 -16.60
CA LEU A 42 -6.92 -4.95 -16.58
C LEU A 42 -7.51 -3.68 -15.96
N THR A 43 -6.85 -3.14 -14.95
CA THR A 43 -7.21 -1.88 -14.31
C THR A 43 -6.02 -0.92 -14.32
N ALA A 44 -6.31 0.37 -14.29
CA ALA A 44 -5.30 1.43 -14.15
C ALA A 44 -5.74 2.37 -13.02
N ASN A 45 -4.77 2.99 -12.37
CA ASN A 45 -5.06 3.98 -11.34
C ASN A 45 -4.10 5.17 -11.46
N ILE A 46 -4.55 6.33 -10.99
CA ILE A 46 -3.74 7.53 -10.83
C ILE A 46 -4.22 8.30 -9.61
N GLY A 47 -3.29 8.93 -8.87
CA GLY A 47 -3.60 9.74 -7.70
C GLY A 47 -2.63 10.89 -7.50
N LEU A 48 -3.14 11.94 -6.85
CA LEU A 48 -2.37 13.07 -6.35
C LEU A 48 -2.50 13.07 -4.84
N PHE A 49 -1.37 13.11 -4.16
CA PHE A 49 -1.27 13.11 -2.70
C PHE A 49 -0.50 14.35 -2.27
N SER A 50 -0.89 14.94 -1.13
CA SER A 50 -0.12 16.05 -0.56
C SER A 50 1.29 15.62 -0.14
N GLU A 51 1.48 14.32 0.14
CA GLU A 51 2.75 13.71 0.52
C GLU A 51 2.67 12.19 0.32
N TYR A 52 3.77 11.55 -0.09
CA TYR A 52 3.87 10.10 -0.14
C TYR A 52 4.40 9.56 1.19
N ILE A 53 3.59 8.80 1.89
CA ILE A 53 3.97 8.08 3.12
C ILE A 53 3.98 6.58 2.85
N PHE A 54 5.14 5.95 3.08
CA PHE A 54 5.33 4.51 2.97
C PHE A 54 5.70 3.94 4.35
N ARG A 55 4.90 3.01 4.86
CA ARG A 55 5.12 2.40 6.18
C ARG A 55 5.36 3.47 7.28
N GLY A 56 4.54 4.53 7.30
CA GLY A 56 4.65 5.63 8.27
C GLY A 56 5.78 6.64 8.02
N ILE A 57 6.63 6.45 7.00
CA ILE A 57 7.79 7.29 6.70
C ILE A 57 7.58 8.08 5.40
N SER A 58 7.88 9.39 5.43
CA SER A 58 7.80 10.26 4.25
C SER A 58 8.81 9.88 3.17
N GLN A 59 8.34 9.78 1.93
CA GLN A 59 9.15 9.47 0.76
C GLN A 59 9.43 10.70 -0.10
N THR A 60 8.68 11.78 0.11
CA THR A 60 8.76 13.01 -0.71
C THR A 60 9.19 14.23 0.07
N GLY A 61 9.61 14.09 1.35
CA GLY A 61 10.10 15.21 2.16
C GLY A 61 9.05 16.32 2.31
N GLY A 62 7.78 16.00 2.55
CA GLY A 62 6.69 16.95 2.68
C GLY A 62 6.17 17.53 1.37
N LYS A 63 6.61 17.00 0.22
CA LYS A 63 6.22 17.50 -1.12
C LYS A 63 5.13 16.63 -1.74
N PRO A 64 4.31 17.17 -2.66
CA PRO A 64 3.28 16.41 -3.35
C PRO A 64 3.82 15.21 -4.12
N ALA A 65 3.00 14.15 -4.18
CA ALA A 65 3.26 12.95 -4.94
C ALA A 65 2.21 12.72 -6.03
N VAL A 66 2.67 12.33 -7.22
CA VAL A 66 1.88 11.74 -8.29
C VAL A 66 2.14 10.25 -8.29
N GLN A 67 1.10 9.46 -8.17
CA GLN A 67 1.19 8.01 -8.05
C GLN A 67 0.26 7.34 -9.06
N GLY A 68 0.65 6.19 -9.58
CA GLY A 68 -0.24 5.45 -10.48
C GLY A 68 0.32 4.11 -10.89
N GLY A 69 -0.53 3.27 -11.47
CA GLY A 69 -0.14 1.93 -11.86
C GLY A 69 -1.14 1.22 -12.74
N PHE A 70 -0.78 0.00 -13.10
CA PHE A 70 -1.59 -0.93 -13.89
C PHE A 70 -1.58 -2.29 -13.21
N ASP A 71 -2.74 -2.92 -13.16
CA ASP A 71 -2.94 -4.23 -12.57
C ASP A 71 -3.60 -5.16 -13.59
N TYR A 72 -3.05 -6.34 -13.76
CA TYR A 72 -3.64 -7.45 -14.48
C TYR A 72 -4.05 -8.54 -13.49
N ALA A 73 -5.25 -9.08 -13.64
CA ALA A 73 -5.72 -10.22 -12.88
C ALA A 73 -6.36 -11.26 -13.81
N HIS A 74 -6.07 -12.53 -13.54
CA HIS A 74 -6.67 -13.68 -14.21
C HIS A 74 -7.67 -14.36 -13.26
N SER A 75 -8.76 -14.90 -13.80
CA SER A 75 -9.82 -15.57 -13.02
C SER A 75 -9.34 -16.77 -12.20
N SER A 76 -8.19 -17.35 -12.54
CA SER A 76 -7.56 -18.41 -11.74
C SER A 76 -6.97 -17.92 -10.41
N GLY A 77 -6.82 -16.61 -10.22
CA GLY A 77 -6.20 -15.99 -9.05
C GLY A 77 -4.79 -15.43 -9.28
N PHE A 78 -4.11 -15.76 -10.37
CA PHE A 78 -2.84 -15.14 -10.72
C PHE A 78 -3.03 -13.67 -11.08
N TYR A 79 -2.09 -12.84 -10.66
CA TYR A 79 -2.05 -11.42 -11.00
C TYR A 79 -0.61 -10.92 -11.18
N ALA A 80 -0.48 -9.81 -11.88
CA ALA A 80 0.76 -9.04 -11.99
C ALA A 80 0.41 -7.57 -12.13
N GLY A 81 1.30 -6.69 -11.70
CA GLY A 81 1.10 -5.26 -11.83
C GLY A 81 2.39 -4.46 -11.74
N THR A 82 2.24 -3.17 -11.98
CA THR A 82 3.31 -2.18 -11.81
C THR A 82 2.72 -0.91 -11.24
N TRP A 83 3.50 -0.23 -10.43
CA TRP A 83 3.13 1.04 -9.83
C TRP A 83 4.33 1.97 -9.78
N ALA A 84 4.12 3.28 -9.76
CA ALA A 84 5.17 4.25 -9.66
C ALA A 84 4.75 5.49 -8.89
N SER A 85 5.73 6.15 -8.29
CA SER A 85 5.59 7.45 -7.61
C SER A 85 6.85 8.28 -7.76
N ASN A 86 6.71 9.60 -7.80
CA ASN A 86 7.86 10.44 -7.52
C ASN A 86 8.26 10.34 -6.04
N ILE A 87 9.56 10.43 -5.80
CA ILE A 87 10.20 10.40 -4.47
C ILE A 87 11.29 11.47 -4.39
N SER A 88 11.78 11.76 -3.18
CA SER A 88 12.98 12.58 -2.99
C SER A 88 13.96 11.99 -1.96
N TRP A 89 13.54 11.04 -1.15
CA TRP A 89 14.31 10.54 0.00
C TRP A 89 15.71 10.04 -0.37
N LEU A 90 15.90 9.40 -1.53
CA LEU A 90 17.20 8.89 -1.95
C LEU A 90 18.23 10.00 -2.20
N GLU A 91 17.77 11.16 -2.69
CA GLU A 91 18.61 12.34 -2.86
C GLU A 91 18.75 13.09 -1.54
N ASP A 92 17.67 13.26 -0.81
CA ASP A 92 17.62 14.00 0.46
C ASP A 92 18.51 13.33 1.54
N PHE A 93 18.63 11.99 1.56
CA PHE A 93 19.58 11.24 2.38
C PHE A 93 20.99 11.10 1.77
N GLY A 94 21.25 11.66 0.60
CA GLY A 94 22.55 11.60 -0.05
C GLY A 94 22.93 10.20 -0.56
N ALA A 95 21.97 9.29 -0.70
CA ALA A 95 22.21 7.94 -1.20
C ALA A 95 22.39 7.90 -2.72
N TYR A 96 21.68 8.77 -3.44
CA TYR A 96 21.71 8.88 -4.89
C TYR A 96 21.89 10.34 -5.31
N ASN A 97 22.55 10.58 -6.45
CA ASN A 97 22.66 11.91 -7.02
C ASN A 97 21.48 12.31 -7.91
N ARG A 98 20.76 11.33 -8.44
CA ARG A 98 19.59 11.50 -9.30
C ARG A 98 18.71 10.26 -9.18
N SER A 99 17.66 10.33 -8.38
CA SER A 99 16.67 9.27 -8.26
C SER A 99 15.38 9.84 -7.69
N SER A 100 14.53 10.35 -8.55
CA SER A 100 13.26 10.97 -8.19
C SER A 100 12.04 10.08 -8.49
N LEU A 101 12.27 8.80 -8.79
CA LEU A 101 11.24 7.83 -9.16
C LEU A 101 11.41 6.53 -8.36
N GLU A 102 10.34 6.03 -7.80
CA GLU A 102 10.12 4.65 -7.38
C GLU A 102 9.27 3.96 -8.43
N TRP A 103 9.69 2.77 -8.87
CA TRP A 103 8.96 1.97 -9.84
C TRP A 103 8.90 0.52 -9.38
N ASP A 104 7.70 0.07 -9.07
CA ASP A 104 7.44 -1.24 -8.50
C ASP A 104 6.89 -2.21 -9.52
N PHE A 105 7.31 -3.47 -9.40
CA PHE A 105 6.80 -4.60 -10.16
C PHE A 105 6.39 -5.69 -9.20
N TYR A 106 5.17 -6.19 -9.32
CA TYR A 106 4.67 -7.22 -8.42
C TYR A 106 3.85 -8.26 -9.17
N GLY A 107 3.75 -9.42 -8.55
CA GLY A 107 2.90 -10.50 -9.03
C GLY A 107 2.75 -11.57 -7.98
N GLY A 108 1.68 -12.33 -8.10
CA GLY A 108 1.36 -13.33 -7.10
C GLY A 108 0.11 -14.13 -7.44
N TYR A 109 -0.40 -14.75 -6.39
CA TYR A 109 -1.62 -15.53 -6.43
C TYR A 109 -2.51 -15.16 -5.24
N LYS A 110 -3.75 -14.78 -5.52
CA LYS A 110 -4.77 -14.46 -4.50
C LYS A 110 -6.06 -15.20 -4.80
N ASN A 111 -6.73 -15.68 -3.74
CA ASN A 111 -8.03 -16.32 -3.88
C ASN A 111 -8.80 -16.29 -2.55
N ALA A 112 -10.10 -16.62 -2.61
CA ALA A 112 -10.86 -16.91 -1.41
C ALA A 112 -10.51 -18.31 -0.86
N PHE A 113 -10.67 -18.52 0.45
CA PHE A 113 -10.59 -19.86 1.01
C PHE A 113 -11.82 -20.67 0.59
N PRO A 114 -11.67 -21.93 0.19
CA PRO A 114 -12.80 -22.76 -0.24
C PRO A 114 -13.90 -22.81 0.83
N GLY A 115 -15.13 -22.46 0.44
CA GLY A 115 -16.29 -22.42 1.36
C GLY A 115 -16.31 -21.29 2.37
N GLN A 116 -15.38 -20.33 2.27
CA GLN A 116 -15.21 -19.20 3.18
C GLN A 116 -15.13 -17.89 2.37
N GLU A 117 -16.23 -17.47 1.76
CA GLU A 117 -16.25 -16.31 0.85
C GLU A 117 -15.77 -14.98 1.49
N ASP A 118 -15.94 -14.85 2.82
CA ASP A 118 -15.47 -13.68 3.58
C ASP A 118 -13.96 -13.68 3.81
N TRP A 119 -13.26 -14.81 3.61
CA TRP A 119 -11.84 -14.97 3.85
C TRP A 119 -11.08 -15.13 2.55
N ASN A 120 -9.96 -14.45 2.46
CA ASN A 120 -9.07 -14.54 1.30
C ASN A 120 -7.60 -14.60 1.73
N TYR A 121 -6.76 -15.02 0.81
CA TYR A 121 -5.31 -15.02 0.98
C TYR A 121 -4.64 -14.47 -0.27
N ASP A 122 -3.43 -13.95 -0.08
CA ASP A 122 -2.58 -13.40 -1.13
C ASP A 122 -1.13 -13.74 -0.83
N VAL A 123 -0.40 -14.28 -1.81
CA VAL A 123 1.05 -14.55 -1.72
C VAL A 123 1.70 -14.06 -2.99
N GLY A 124 2.77 -13.28 -2.87
CA GLY A 124 3.43 -12.71 -4.03
C GLY A 124 4.82 -12.17 -3.76
N LEU A 125 5.41 -11.68 -4.84
CA LEU A 125 6.68 -10.97 -4.84
C LEU A 125 6.46 -9.53 -5.23
N LEU A 126 7.24 -8.62 -4.63
CA LEU A 126 7.25 -7.20 -4.94
C LEU A 126 8.71 -6.75 -5.07
N TYR A 127 9.04 -6.19 -6.24
CA TYR A 127 10.33 -5.62 -6.53
C TYR A 127 10.22 -4.10 -6.65
N TYR A 128 10.87 -3.40 -5.72
CA TYR A 128 11.04 -1.96 -5.74
C TYR A 128 12.29 -1.61 -6.55
N TYR A 129 12.12 -0.81 -7.57
CA TYR A 129 13.20 -0.37 -8.45
C TYR A 129 13.36 1.15 -8.39
N TYR A 130 14.58 1.57 -8.12
CA TYR A 130 14.96 2.99 -8.03
C TYR A 130 15.93 3.34 -9.16
N PRO A 131 15.44 3.84 -10.31
CA PRO A 131 16.32 4.31 -11.38
C PRO A 131 17.11 5.53 -10.93
N GLY A 132 18.38 5.61 -11.33
CA GLY A 132 19.21 6.75 -11.00
C GLY A 132 20.66 6.40 -10.74
N HIS A 133 21.44 7.39 -10.35
CA HIS A 133 22.87 7.27 -10.11
C HIS A 133 23.15 7.21 -8.61
N LYS A 134 23.46 6.01 -8.15
CA LYS A 134 23.85 5.73 -6.78
C LYS A 134 25.22 6.34 -6.46
N ASN A 135 25.37 6.96 -5.29
CA ASN A 135 26.65 7.45 -4.81
C ASN A 135 27.66 6.31 -4.56
N PRO A 136 28.96 6.54 -4.70
CA PRO A 136 29.98 5.55 -4.33
C PRO A 136 29.81 5.08 -2.88
N ASN A 137 30.07 3.80 -2.64
CA ASN A 137 30.01 3.17 -1.32
C ASN A 137 28.63 3.09 -0.65
N VAL A 138 27.55 3.45 -1.33
CA VAL A 138 26.19 3.27 -0.87
C VAL A 138 25.62 1.96 -1.43
N SER A 139 24.86 1.22 -0.64
CA SER A 139 24.15 0.01 -1.11
C SER A 139 22.99 0.40 -2.03
N SER A 140 22.63 -0.48 -2.96
CA SER A 140 21.43 -0.28 -3.79
C SER A 140 20.18 -0.25 -2.92
N ALA A 141 19.29 0.70 -3.20
CA ALA A 141 17.97 0.76 -2.60
C ALA A 141 16.98 -0.25 -3.22
N ASN A 142 17.30 -0.80 -4.41
CA ASN A 142 16.43 -1.81 -5.03
C ASN A 142 16.19 -2.97 -4.08
N THR A 143 14.93 -3.33 -3.87
CA THR A 143 14.52 -4.29 -2.85
C THR A 143 13.53 -5.29 -3.43
N LEU A 144 13.77 -6.57 -3.17
CA LEU A 144 12.83 -7.65 -3.47
C LEU A 144 12.23 -8.15 -2.15
N GLU A 145 10.91 -8.17 -2.07
CA GLU A 145 10.18 -8.74 -0.94
C GLU A 145 9.30 -9.91 -1.38
N LEU A 146 9.26 -10.94 -0.53
CA LEU A 146 8.18 -11.93 -0.49
C LEU A 146 7.12 -11.42 0.47
N TYR A 147 5.84 -11.52 0.11
CA TYR A 147 4.76 -11.23 1.03
C TYR A 147 3.69 -12.30 1.06
N GLY A 148 3.00 -12.35 2.20
CA GLY A 148 1.79 -13.13 2.39
C GLY A 148 0.76 -12.32 3.17
N ALA A 149 -0.50 -12.46 2.81
CA ALA A 149 -1.60 -11.80 3.49
C ALA A 149 -2.80 -12.73 3.68
N VAL A 150 -3.56 -12.44 4.73
CA VAL A 150 -4.88 -13.03 4.97
C VAL A 150 -5.86 -11.89 5.19
N GLY A 151 -6.97 -11.91 4.47
CA GLY A 151 -8.04 -10.95 4.59
C GLY A 151 -9.32 -11.55 5.13
N TRP A 152 -10.05 -10.77 5.91
CA TRP A 152 -11.41 -11.08 6.35
C TRP A 152 -12.29 -9.86 6.14
N LYS A 153 -13.24 -9.96 5.19
CA LYS A 153 -14.09 -8.81 4.81
C LYS A 153 -13.25 -7.57 4.48
N TRP A 154 -13.28 -6.59 5.35
CA TRP A 154 -12.62 -5.29 5.21
C TRP A 154 -11.34 -5.16 6.05
N VAL A 155 -10.86 -6.24 6.66
CA VAL A 155 -9.60 -6.30 7.44
C VAL A 155 -8.60 -7.19 6.74
N SER A 156 -7.32 -6.80 6.74
CA SER A 156 -6.21 -7.58 6.19
C SER A 156 -5.01 -7.53 7.11
N LEU A 157 -4.39 -8.69 7.32
CA LEU A 157 -3.07 -8.83 7.92
C LEU A 157 -2.08 -9.29 6.85
N LYS A 158 -1.02 -8.52 6.63
CA LYS A 158 0.06 -8.80 5.67
C LYS A 158 1.41 -8.84 6.38
N ALA A 159 2.29 -9.72 5.93
CA ALA A 159 3.70 -9.72 6.29
C ALA A 159 4.56 -9.67 5.01
N SER A 160 5.56 -8.80 5.00
CA SER A 160 6.54 -8.65 3.92
C SER A 160 7.93 -8.96 4.45
N TYR A 161 8.68 -9.78 3.71
CA TYR A 161 10.02 -10.24 4.09
C TYR A 161 11.02 -9.93 2.98
N THR A 162 12.11 -9.23 3.33
CA THR A 162 13.16 -8.81 2.38
C THR A 162 14.03 -10.00 1.96
N LEU A 163 14.02 -10.29 0.65
CA LEU A 163 14.84 -11.32 0.01
C LEU A 163 16.17 -10.79 -0.52
N SER A 164 16.23 -9.53 -0.92
CA SER A 164 17.45 -8.87 -1.37
C SER A 164 18.45 -8.68 -0.22
N ASP A 165 19.72 -8.45 -0.56
CA ASP A 165 20.81 -8.28 0.42
C ASP A 165 20.54 -7.18 1.45
N ASN A 166 19.81 -6.12 1.05
CA ASN A 166 19.52 -5.00 1.93
C ASN A 166 18.07 -4.54 1.77
N TYR A 167 17.49 -4.12 2.88
CA TYR A 167 16.21 -3.43 2.94
C TYR A 167 16.43 -1.96 2.57
N PHE A 168 16.02 -1.56 1.36
CA PHE A 168 16.16 -0.20 0.80
C PHE A 168 17.57 0.40 0.99
N GLY A 169 18.59 -0.42 0.76
CA GLY A 169 19.99 0.00 0.90
C GLY A 169 20.48 0.17 2.35
N THR A 170 19.62 -0.05 3.33
CA THR A 170 19.90 0.20 4.76
C THR A 170 20.84 -0.85 5.35
N ARG A 171 21.90 -0.38 6.03
CA ARG A 171 22.92 -1.20 6.70
C ARG A 171 23.43 -0.53 7.98
N PRO A 172 22.65 -0.47 9.05
CA PRO A 172 23.01 0.31 10.25
C PRO A 172 24.31 -0.13 10.90
N THR A 173 24.60 -1.43 10.89
CA THR A 173 25.84 -2.01 11.44
C THR A 173 26.89 -2.28 10.38
N GLY A 174 26.67 -1.89 9.10
CA GLY A 174 27.50 -2.26 7.97
C GLY A 174 27.23 -3.66 7.41
N GLU A 175 26.43 -4.47 8.09
CA GLU A 175 26.02 -5.81 7.66
C GLU A 175 24.76 -5.78 6.80
N LYS A 176 24.56 -6.88 6.03
CA LYS A 176 23.34 -7.02 5.19
C LYS A 176 22.09 -7.04 6.06
N SER A 177 21.05 -6.33 5.63
CA SER A 177 19.75 -6.33 6.28
C SER A 177 18.71 -7.25 5.61
N GLN A 178 19.17 -8.23 4.82
CA GLN A 178 18.33 -9.33 4.32
C GLN A 178 17.60 -10.02 5.47
N GLY A 179 16.32 -10.28 5.31
CA GLY A 179 15.50 -10.86 6.38
C GLY A 179 14.81 -9.81 7.24
N THR A 180 14.94 -8.53 6.91
CA THR A 180 14.05 -7.48 7.44
C THR A 180 12.61 -7.80 7.09
N TRP A 181 11.69 -7.57 8.00
CA TRP A 181 10.28 -7.81 7.79
C TRP A 181 9.41 -6.66 8.31
N TYR A 182 8.28 -6.49 7.65
CA TYR A 182 7.26 -5.53 8.03
C TYR A 182 5.91 -6.25 8.10
N TRP A 183 5.18 -6.08 9.20
CA TRP A 183 3.81 -6.53 9.32
C TRP A 183 2.85 -5.34 9.21
N ASP A 184 1.67 -5.60 8.69
CA ASP A 184 0.65 -4.61 8.36
C ASP A 184 -0.72 -5.17 8.70
N LEU A 185 -1.44 -4.53 9.60
CA LEU A 185 -2.85 -4.76 9.85
C LEU A 185 -3.63 -3.54 9.38
N THR A 186 -4.36 -3.69 8.29
CA THR A 186 -5.15 -2.61 7.69
C THR A 186 -6.63 -2.97 7.69
N ALA A 187 -7.47 -1.98 7.97
CA ALA A 187 -8.92 -2.05 7.87
C ALA A 187 -9.43 -0.90 6.99
N THR A 188 -10.29 -1.22 6.02
CA THR A 188 -11.02 -0.22 5.21
C THR A 188 -12.51 -0.54 5.31
N TYR A 189 -13.17 0.08 6.28
CA TYR A 189 -14.58 -0.19 6.58
C TYR A 189 -15.50 0.66 5.71
N PRO A 190 -16.25 0.06 4.77
CA PRO A 190 -17.26 0.78 4.00
C PRO A 190 -18.44 1.12 4.93
N VAL A 191 -18.75 2.42 5.04
CA VAL A 191 -19.88 2.86 5.86
C VAL A 191 -21.18 2.53 5.14
N PRO A 192 -22.05 1.68 5.70
CA PRO A 192 -23.28 1.23 5.03
C PRO A 192 -24.14 2.40 4.54
N ASP A 193 -24.74 2.23 3.36
CA ASP A 193 -25.65 3.19 2.73
C ASP A 193 -25.04 4.58 2.43
N THR A 194 -23.71 4.66 2.38
CA THR A 194 -22.98 5.89 2.06
C THR A 194 -21.86 5.63 1.05
N ALA A 195 -21.24 6.69 0.55
CA ALA A 195 -20.03 6.61 -0.27
C ALA A 195 -18.73 6.79 0.55
N TRP A 196 -18.82 6.76 1.86
CA TRP A 196 -17.69 6.89 2.78
C TRP A 196 -17.06 5.56 3.12
N ALA A 197 -15.74 5.56 3.29
CA ALA A 197 -15.00 4.48 3.93
C ALA A 197 -14.13 5.03 5.06
N LEU A 198 -14.04 4.29 6.17
CA LEU A 198 -13.12 4.58 7.26
C LEU A 198 -11.86 3.74 7.09
N ILE A 199 -10.69 4.36 7.29
CA ILE A 199 -9.39 3.74 7.09
C ILE A 199 -8.68 3.67 8.45
N GLY A 200 -8.24 2.49 8.84
CA GLY A 200 -7.38 2.26 9.99
C GLY A 200 -6.21 1.37 9.59
N HIS A 201 -5.03 1.66 10.15
CA HIS A 201 -3.84 0.87 9.92
C HIS A 201 -2.95 0.88 11.17
N VAL A 202 -2.30 -0.23 11.44
CA VAL A 202 -1.15 -0.34 12.34
C VAL A 202 -0.16 -1.31 11.73
N GLY A 203 1.12 -0.97 11.78
CA GLY A 203 2.19 -1.77 11.22
C GLY A 203 3.47 -1.71 12.05
N GLY A 204 4.47 -2.47 11.68
CA GLY A 204 5.75 -2.40 12.35
C GLY A 204 6.90 -3.01 11.57
N LEU A 205 7.99 -2.27 11.51
CA LEU A 205 9.26 -2.66 10.92
C LEU A 205 10.14 -3.36 11.97
N ARG A 206 10.78 -4.44 11.55
CA ARG A 206 11.85 -5.12 12.31
C ARG A 206 13.03 -5.31 11.38
N LEU A 207 14.02 -4.46 11.54
CA LEU A 207 15.22 -4.44 10.69
C LEU A 207 16.20 -5.55 11.13
N ARG A 208 16.62 -6.36 10.19
CA ARG A 208 17.68 -7.35 10.43
C ARG A 208 19.04 -6.66 10.54
N ASN A 209 19.89 -7.11 11.49
CA ASN A 209 21.17 -6.48 11.82
C ASN A 209 21.01 -4.99 12.12
N ASN A 210 20.01 -4.68 12.92
CA ASN A 210 19.63 -3.33 13.31
C ASN A 210 20.72 -2.68 14.17
N GLY A 211 20.73 -1.35 14.21
CA GLY A 211 21.52 -0.56 15.14
C GLY A 211 20.96 -0.59 16.56
N SER A 212 21.48 0.26 17.40
CA SER A 212 21.01 0.46 18.77
C SER A 212 20.99 1.95 19.13
N GLY A 213 20.22 2.33 20.15
CA GLY A 213 20.06 3.72 20.56
C GLY A 213 19.45 4.56 19.45
N ASP A 214 20.12 5.64 19.07
CA ASP A 214 19.67 6.57 18.02
C ASP A 214 19.76 5.98 16.61
N PHE A 215 20.48 4.85 16.44
CA PHE A 215 20.60 4.12 15.18
C PHE A 215 19.67 2.90 15.09
N ASP A 216 18.74 2.76 16.03
CA ASP A 216 17.70 1.74 16.01
C ASP A 216 16.62 2.15 14.96
N ALA A 217 16.50 1.37 13.90
CA ALA A 217 15.58 1.62 12.80
C ALA A 217 14.21 0.94 12.98
N ASP A 218 14.02 0.14 14.04
CA ASP A 218 12.75 -0.51 14.33
C ASP A 218 11.70 0.51 14.77
N TYR A 219 10.48 0.34 14.30
CA TYR A 219 9.35 1.17 14.72
C TYR A 219 8.01 0.46 14.53
N THR A 220 7.00 1.09 15.08
CA THR A 220 5.58 0.78 14.82
C THR A 220 4.92 2.07 14.35
N ASP A 221 4.11 1.97 13.32
CA ASP A 221 3.36 3.08 12.76
C ASP A 221 1.85 2.81 12.78
N TRP A 222 1.08 3.87 12.65
CA TRP A 222 -0.37 3.80 12.56
C TRP A 222 -0.93 4.89 11.65
N LYS A 223 -2.13 4.66 11.16
CA LYS A 223 -2.86 5.61 10.31
C LYS A 223 -4.35 5.53 10.59
N LEU A 224 -5.01 6.68 10.66
CA LEU A 224 -6.46 6.81 10.73
C LEU A 224 -6.94 7.82 9.68
N GLY A 225 -8.01 7.50 8.98
CA GLY A 225 -8.52 8.35 7.93
C GLY A 225 -9.90 7.99 7.45
N ALA A 226 -10.34 8.73 6.43
CA ALA A 226 -11.57 8.46 5.72
C ALA A 226 -11.44 8.84 4.25
N SER A 227 -12.23 8.20 3.41
CA SER A 227 -12.36 8.55 2.00
C SER A 227 -13.82 8.60 1.57
N TYR A 228 -14.07 9.36 0.51
CA TYR A 228 -15.36 9.51 -0.13
C TYR A 228 -15.21 9.24 -1.63
N THR A 229 -15.92 8.24 -2.14
CA THR A 229 -15.94 7.94 -3.56
C THR A 229 -17.14 8.65 -4.21
N ILE A 230 -16.88 9.50 -5.20
CA ILE A 230 -17.94 10.24 -5.87
C ILE A 230 -18.85 9.26 -6.63
N PRO A 231 -20.16 9.22 -6.31
CA PRO A 231 -21.10 8.28 -6.91
C PRO A 231 -21.35 8.53 -8.41
N ASP A 232 -22.04 7.59 -9.03
CA ASP A 232 -22.54 7.72 -10.42
C ASP A 232 -23.44 8.95 -10.60
N GLY A 233 -23.50 9.44 -11.83
CA GLY A 233 -24.34 10.59 -12.18
C GLY A 233 -23.59 11.92 -12.33
N THR A 234 -22.28 11.94 -12.10
CA THR A 234 -21.43 13.12 -12.31
C THR A 234 -20.26 12.83 -13.25
N VAL A 235 -19.64 13.88 -13.81
CA VAL A 235 -18.41 13.75 -14.62
C VAL A 235 -17.21 13.25 -13.79
N PHE A 236 -17.30 13.36 -12.46
CA PHE A 236 -16.27 12.93 -11.49
C PHE A 236 -16.54 11.53 -10.90
N LYS A 237 -17.48 10.78 -11.46
CA LYS A 237 -17.80 9.41 -11.05
C LYS A 237 -16.55 8.57 -10.80
N GLY A 238 -16.52 7.89 -9.65
CA GLY A 238 -15.42 7.01 -9.25
C GLY A 238 -14.13 7.71 -8.86
N LEU A 239 -14.13 9.06 -8.80
CA LEU A 239 -13.05 9.79 -8.15
C LEU A 239 -13.16 9.60 -6.63
N GLU A 240 -12.09 9.20 -5.99
CA GLU A 240 -11.99 9.10 -4.54
C GLU A 240 -11.20 10.29 -3.99
N VAL A 241 -11.78 10.96 -3.01
CA VAL A 241 -11.13 12.03 -2.23
C VAL A 241 -10.98 11.52 -0.81
N GLY A 242 -9.81 11.64 -0.22
CA GLY A 242 -9.57 11.16 1.13
C GLY A 242 -8.56 11.98 1.91
N ALA A 243 -8.57 11.75 3.21
CA ALA A 243 -7.59 12.30 4.13
C ALA A 243 -7.28 11.27 5.21
N TYR A 244 -6.04 11.29 5.68
CA TYR A 244 -5.62 10.50 6.83
C TYR A 244 -4.57 11.23 7.65
N TYR A 245 -4.49 10.87 8.91
CA TYR A 245 -3.40 11.22 9.80
C TYR A 245 -2.60 9.97 10.12
N THR A 246 -1.28 10.09 10.16
CA THR A 246 -0.35 9.00 10.46
C THR A 246 0.75 9.47 11.39
N ASP A 247 1.22 8.54 12.22
CA ASP A 247 2.31 8.77 13.15
C ASP A 247 3.05 7.45 13.41
N ASN A 248 4.25 7.53 13.99
CA ASN A 248 5.07 6.37 14.33
C ASN A 248 5.97 6.68 15.53
N ASN A 249 6.65 5.65 16.06
CA ASN A 249 7.61 5.78 17.14
C ASN A 249 9.07 5.58 16.68
N ALA A 250 9.36 5.85 15.41
CA ALA A 250 10.70 5.74 14.85
C ALA A 250 11.68 6.72 15.51
N LYS A 251 12.95 6.36 15.54
CA LYS A 251 14.00 7.20 16.13
C LYS A 251 14.38 8.32 15.17
N GLU A 252 14.06 9.56 15.53
CA GLU A 252 14.30 10.76 14.72
C GLU A 252 15.70 10.83 14.10
N PRO A 253 16.81 10.61 14.84
CA PRO A 253 18.15 10.71 14.25
C PRO A 253 18.39 9.78 13.07
N PHE A 254 17.79 8.58 13.08
CA PHE A 254 17.91 7.63 11.96
C PHE A 254 17.09 8.06 10.74
N TYR A 255 15.96 8.73 10.94
CA TYR A 255 15.00 9.09 9.91
C TYR A 255 15.04 10.57 9.52
N THR A 256 16.02 11.34 10.00
CA THR A 256 16.26 12.72 9.58
C THR A 256 17.24 12.76 8.43
N ASP A 257 16.85 13.41 7.33
CA ASP A 257 17.68 13.53 6.12
C ASP A 257 18.77 14.60 6.25
N LEU A 258 19.62 14.74 5.23
CA LEU A 258 20.72 15.71 5.22
C LEU A 258 20.25 17.17 5.15
N THR A 259 18.99 17.41 4.84
CA THR A 259 18.38 18.76 4.85
C THR A 259 17.85 19.13 6.24
N GLY A 260 17.85 18.19 7.18
CA GLY A 260 17.26 18.32 8.51
C GLY A 260 15.75 18.06 8.56
N TYR A 261 15.19 17.46 7.50
CA TYR A 261 13.79 17.08 7.47
C TYR A 261 13.60 15.70 8.13
N ASP A 262 12.82 15.66 9.21
CA ASP A 262 12.46 14.43 9.88
C ASP A 262 11.32 13.73 9.12
N THR A 263 11.66 12.63 8.42
CA THR A 263 10.73 11.85 7.61
C THR A 263 9.75 11.02 8.45
N SER A 264 10.00 10.86 9.75
CA SER A 264 9.19 10.04 10.67
C SER A 264 8.14 10.83 11.45
N LYS A 265 8.11 12.17 11.35
CA LYS A 265 7.11 12.99 12.07
C LYS A 265 5.68 12.65 11.67
N ALA A 266 4.78 12.83 12.62
CA ALA A 266 3.33 12.78 12.42
C ALA A 266 2.85 13.71 11.29
N ARG A 267 1.95 13.21 10.43
CA ARG A 267 1.50 13.93 9.23
C ARG A 267 0.02 13.78 8.96
N GLY A 268 -0.58 14.86 8.44
CA GLY A 268 -1.87 14.82 7.78
C GLY A 268 -1.68 14.79 6.27
N VAL A 269 -2.30 13.83 5.59
CA VAL A 269 -2.23 13.68 4.14
C VAL A 269 -3.63 13.79 3.56
N VAL A 270 -3.78 14.60 2.50
CA VAL A 270 -4.98 14.66 1.67
C VAL A 270 -4.66 14.11 0.28
N TYR A 271 -5.63 13.47 -0.36
CA TYR A 271 -5.42 12.90 -1.67
C TYR A 271 -6.68 12.89 -2.51
N VAL A 272 -6.46 12.81 -3.82
CA VAL A 272 -7.48 12.48 -4.81
C VAL A 272 -6.92 11.39 -5.72
N LYS A 273 -7.70 10.34 -5.98
CA LYS A 273 -7.30 9.25 -6.87
C LYS A 273 -8.47 8.72 -7.69
N LYS A 274 -8.16 8.06 -8.79
CA LYS A 274 -9.14 7.40 -9.65
C LYS A 274 -8.61 6.06 -10.13
N THR A 275 -9.50 5.07 -10.16
CA THR A 275 -9.29 3.75 -10.79
C THR A 275 -10.18 3.65 -12.02
N PHE A 276 -9.65 3.04 -13.09
CA PHE A 276 -10.27 2.87 -14.41
C PHE A 276 -10.45 1.41 -14.76
#